data_b680081e41894955267ea7f4d6e934b6
#
_entry.id   b680081e41894955267ea7f4d6e934b6
#
_cell.length_a   1.000
_cell.length_b   1.000
_cell.length_c   1.000
_cell.angle_alpha   90.00
_cell.angle_beta   90.00
_cell.angle_gamma   90.00
#
_symmetry.space_group_name_H-M   'P 1'
#
loop_
_entity.id
_entity.type
_entity.pdbx_description
1 polymer ?
#
loop_
_entity_poly.entity_id
_entity_poly.type
_entity_poly.pdbx_seq_one_letter_code
_entity_poly.pdbx_strand_id
1 'polypeptide(L)'
;MRRSISPWLLLALVTAVCAAALVGVASIRARGQTEASLIERLPVDSTAIVYMDFAALRRAGITAALAAPEGEREEEYRAFVDGTGFEYTRDLDSVIFASSPRGRFFLARGRFDWGRLSDYVRSRGGVCHNTFCRTEGSRPDRQVSYFPLERDLMALAVSPDEWAASELQVRKPQEIDAPKKPVWAIFTAAALAGGDDLPKGARLLAAAVEGADRVLLTAGPAPGGVEIGLDAACRSDSSAADLKDRLSKLTALVNELLRSEGHQPDSSDLSGILAGGAFEQKGTHVVGSWPVSKHFLESIAGVGL
;
A
#
# COMPACT_ATOMS: atom_id res chain seq x y z
N MET A 1 -6.49 -43.34 -37.24
CA MET A 1 -5.31 -42.53 -37.60
C MET A 1 -4.72 -41.88 -36.36
N ARG A 2 -3.71 -42.46 -35.71
CA ARG A 2 -2.98 -41.84 -34.62
C ARG A 2 -1.95 -40.86 -35.21
N ARG A 3 -2.21 -39.58 -35.12
CA ARG A 3 -1.21 -38.54 -35.46
C ARG A 3 -0.06 -38.66 -34.42
N SER A 4 1.07 -39.18 -34.83
CA SER A 4 2.31 -39.14 -34.04
C SER A 4 2.78 -37.67 -33.92
N ILE A 5 2.74 -37.12 -32.75
CA ILE A 5 3.31 -35.79 -32.49
C ILE A 5 4.82 -35.90 -32.73
N SER A 6 5.35 -35.05 -33.57
CA SER A 6 6.80 -35.02 -33.89
C SER A 6 7.59 -34.80 -32.59
N PRO A 7 8.65 -35.59 -32.28
CA PRO A 7 9.45 -35.43 -31.08
C PRO A 7 10.07 -34.03 -30.98
N TRP A 8 10.30 -33.36 -32.09
CA TRP A 8 10.76 -31.96 -32.18
C TRP A 8 9.73 -30.95 -31.67
N LEU A 9 8.43 -31.20 -31.90
CA LEU A 9 7.32 -30.37 -31.38
C LEU A 9 7.19 -30.54 -29.85
N LEU A 10 7.36 -31.72 -29.32
CA LEU A 10 7.40 -31.97 -27.89
C LEU A 10 8.59 -31.28 -27.23
N LEU A 11 9.77 -31.35 -27.83
CA LEU A 11 10.97 -30.68 -27.31
C LEU A 11 10.80 -29.15 -27.32
N ALA A 12 10.25 -28.58 -28.40
CA ALA A 12 9.97 -27.14 -28.50
C ALA A 12 8.92 -26.67 -27.47
N LEU A 13 7.89 -27.48 -27.22
CA LEU A 13 6.87 -27.16 -26.19
C LEU A 13 7.45 -27.19 -24.77
N VAL A 14 8.26 -28.21 -24.47
CA VAL A 14 8.91 -28.33 -23.14
C VAL A 14 9.87 -27.18 -22.90
N THR A 15 10.69 -26.81 -23.89
CA THR A 15 11.62 -25.67 -23.77
C THR A 15 10.87 -24.34 -23.61
N ALA A 16 9.75 -24.13 -24.33
CA ALA A 16 8.94 -22.91 -24.17
C ALA A 16 8.28 -22.84 -22.79
N VAL A 17 7.76 -23.94 -22.26
CA VAL A 17 7.17 -23.99 -20.91
C VAL A 17 8.24 -23.77 -19.83
N CYS A 18 9.43 -24.38 -19.96
CA CYS A 18 10.53 -24.14 -19.03
C CYS A 18 11.03 -22.70 -19.08
N ALA A 19 11.16 -22.11 -20.26
CA ALA A 19 11.54 -20.70 -20.41
C ALA A 19 10.49 -19.76 -19.78
N ALA A 20 9.20 -19.99 -20.01
CA ALA A 20 8.13 -19.21 -19.40
C ALA A 20 8.11 -19.36 -17.86
N ALA A 21 8.34 -20.55 -17.34
CA ALA A 21 8.45 -20.80 -15.89
C ALA A 21 9.67 -20.08 -15.29
N LEU A 22 10.85 -20.14 -15.95
CA LEU A 22 12.05 -19.44 -15.51
C LEU A 22 11.89 -17.92 -15.52
N VAL A 23 11.26 -17.35 -16.55
CA VAL A 23 10.92 -15.91 -16.61
C VAL A 23 9.93 -15.54 -15.51
N GLY A 24 8.93 -16.38 -15.25
CA GLY A 24 7.99 -16.19 -14.14
C GLY A 24 8.66 -16.19 -12.77
N VAL A 25 9.54 -17.17 -12.50
CA VAL A 25 10.29 -17.26 -11.24
C VAL A 25 11.29 -16.11 -11.12
N ALA A 26 11.98 -15.73 -12.20
CA ALA A 26 12.91 -14.60 -12.20
C ALA A 26 12.21 -13.27 -11.92
N SER A 27 11.01 -13.05 -12.50
CA SER A 27 10.23 -11.82 -12.25
C SER A 27 9.68 -11.75 -10.82
N ILE A 28 9.30 -12.89 -10.21
CA ILE A 28 8.87 -12.95 -8.79
C ILE A 28 10.05 -12.68 -7.86
N ARG A 29 11.23 -13.25 -8.15
CA ARG A 29 12.47 -13.00 -7.37
C ARG A 29 12.95 -11.56 -7.50
N ALA A 30 12.90 -10.98 -8.70
CA ALA A 30 13.28 -9.59 -8.93
C ALA A 30 12.39 -8.61 -8.16
N ARG A 31 11.07 -8.91 -8.04
CA ARG A 31 10.14 -8.10 -7.22
C ARG A 31 10.46 -8.18 -5.74
N GLY A 32 10.64 -9.37 -5.19
CA GLY A 32 10.97 -9.54 -3.77
C GLY A 32 12.31 -8.88 -3.39
N GLN A 33 13.32 -8.94 -4.27
CA GLN A 33 14.58 -8.23 -4.07
C GLN A 33 14.41 -6.71 -4.15
N THR A 34 13.51 -6.23 -5.01
CA THR A 34 13.22 -4.80 -5.16
C THR A 34 12.53 -4.24 -3.91
N GLU A 35 11.53 -4.92 -3.35
CA GLU A 35 10.83 -4.51 -2.12
C GLU A 35 11.77 -4.47 -0.92
N ALA A 36 12.54 -5.53 -0.69
CA ALA A 36 13.53 -5.58 0.38
C ALA A 36 14.55 -4.42 0.27
N SER A 37 15.03 -4.14 -0.95
CA SER A 37 15.97 -3.04 -1.19
C SER A 37 15.37 -1.66 -0.95
N LEU A 38 14.05 -1.48 -1.08
CA LEU A 38 13.35 -0.25 -0.73
C LEU A 38 13.20 -0.12 0.79
N ILE A 39 12.83 -1.22 1.47
CA ILE A 39 12.68 -1.24 2.93
C ILE A 39 14.01 -0.86 3.61
N GLU A 40 15.15 -1.38 3.13
CA GLU A 40 16.47 -1.06 3.66
C GLU A 40 16.85 0.43 3.60
N ARG A 41 16.16 1.23 2.79
CA ARG A 41 16.39 2.68 2.65
C ARG A 41 15.55 3.52 3.61
N LEU A 42 14.50 2.94 4.18
CA LEU A 42 13.60 3.67 5.07
C LEU A 42 14.27 3.97 6.42
N PRO A 43 13.80 5.00 7.13
CA PRO A 43 14.24 5.27 8.49
C PRO A 43 14.01 4.08 9.43
N VAL A 44 15.01 3.71 10.23
CA VAL A 44 14.92 2.57 11.16
C VAL A 44 13.94 2.82 12.33
N ASP A 45 13.64 4.09 12.62
CA ASP A 45 12.69 4.55 13.62
C ASP A 45 11.27 4.72 13.05
N SER A 46 10.97 4.08 11.92
CA SER A 46 9.65 4.13 11.31
C SER A 46 8.59 3.49 12.20
N THR A 47 7.54 4.23 12.50
CA THR A 47 6.40 3.77 13.29
C THR A 47 5.30 3.14 12.43
N ALA A 48 5.22 3.57 11.17
CA ALA A 48 4.32 3.00 10.17
C ALA A 48 5.05 2.87 8.83
N ILE A 49 4.82 1.77 8.13
CA ILE A 49 5.33 1.53 6.77
C ILE A 49 4.16 1.02 5.93
N VAL A 50 3.95 1.60 4.75
CA VAL A 50 2.89 1.20 3.81
C VAL A 50 3.51 0.98 2.44
N TYR A 51 3.21 -0.14 1.82
CA TYR A 51 3.62 -0.47 0.45
C TYR A 51 2.42 -0.67 -0.44
N MET A 52 2.52 -0.21 -1.68
CA MET A 52 1.48 -0.38 -2.70
C MET A 52 2.11 -0.62 -4.07
N ASP A 53 1.81 -1.76 -4.69
CA ASP A 53 2.17 -2.12 -6.07
C ASP A 53 1.06 -1.67 -7.03
N PHE A 54 1.17 -0.44 -7.53
CA PHE A 54 0.22 0.13 -8.50
C PHE A 54 0.21 -0.65 -9.82
N ALA A 55 1.35 -1.20 -10.23
CA ALA A 55 1.41 -2.02 -11.44
C ALA A 55 0.60 -3.32 -11.29
N ALA A 56 0.64 -3.96 -10.10
CA ALA A 56 -0.19 -5.13 -9.81
C ALA A 56 -1.68 -4.75 -9.73
N LEU A 57 -2.02 -3.63 -9.07
CA LEU A 57 -3.39 -3.14 -8.98
C LEU A 57 -3.97 -2.79 -10.36
N ARG A 58 -3.18 -2.18 -11.24
CA ARG A 58 -3.58 -1.92 -12.64
C ARG A 58 -3.89 -3.22 -13.39
N ARG A 59 -3.02 -4.22 -13.28
CA ARG A 59 -3.25 -5.54 -13.92
C ARG A 59 -4.50 -6.25 -13.40
N ALA A 60 -4.84 -6.01 -12.13
CA ALA A 60 -6.06 -6.54 -11.52
C ALA A 60 -7.33 -5.71 -11.83
N GLY A 61 -7.21 -4.58 -12.54
CA GLY A 61 -8.34 -3.69 -12.84
C GLY A 61 -8.83 -2.86 -11.64
N ILE A 62 -8.08 -2.85 -10.54
CA ILE A 62 -8.48 -2.20 -9.28
C ILE A 62 -8.16 -0.71 -9.27
N THR A 63 -7.15 -0.27 -10.02
CA THR A 63 -6.73 1.15 -10.06
C THR A 63 -7.80 2.09 -10.57
N ALA A 64 -8.68 1.63 -11.46
CA ALA A 64 -9.81 2.43 -11.95
C ALA A 64 -10.80 2.76 -10.81
N ALA A 65 -10.96 1.83 -9.87
CA ALA A 65 -11.78 2.00 -8.67
C ALA A 65 -11.17 2.97 -7.64
N LEU A 66 -9.86 3.20 -7.70
CA LEU A 66 -9.14 4.10 -6.79
C LEU A 66 -8.91 5.49 -7.39
N ALA A 67 -9.21 5.68 -8.67
CA ALA A 67 -9.08 6.96 -9.34
C ALA A 67 -10.28 7.84 -8.97
N ALA A 68 -10.03 9.00 -8.38
CA ALA A 68 -11.08 10.00 -8.23
C ALA A 68 -11.64 10.39 -9.61
N PRO A 69 -12.97 10.64 -9.74
CA PRO A 69 -13.57 11.15 -10.96
C PRO A 69 -12.86 12.41 -11.44
N GLU A 70 -12.76 12.61 -12.75
CA GLU A 70 -12.03 13.77 -13.31
C GLU A 70 -12.57 15.12 -12.81
N GLY A 71 -13.88 15.21 -12.52
CA GLY A 71 -14.52 16.43 -12.00
C GLY A 71 -14.21 16.74 -10.53
N GLU A 72 -13.80 15.75 -9.75
CA GLU A 72 -13.51 15.89 -8.31
C GLU A 72 -12.01 16.00 -7.99
N ARG A 73 -11.15 15.95 -9.01
CA ARG A 73 -9.71 16.12 -8.81
C ARG A 73 -9.43 17.52 -8.30
N GLU A 74 -8.75 17.61 -7.17
CA GLU A 74 -8.34 18.89 -6.61
C GLU A 74 -7.58 19.72 -7.65
N GLU A 75 -7.82 21.03 -7.68
CA GLU A 75 -7.22 21.96 -8.64
C GLU A 75 -5.67 21.87 -8.61
N GLU A 76 -5.11 21.70 -7.42
CA GLU A 76 -3.67 21.54 -7.24
C GLU A 76 -3.14 20.25 -7.91
N TYR A 77 -3.88 19.15 -7.82
CA TYR A 77 -3.49 17.90 -8.49
C TYR A 77 -3.56 18.04 -10.01
N ARG A 78 -4.60 18.72 -10.54
CA ARG A 78 -4.68 18.99 -11.98
C ARG A 78 -3.51 19.83 -12.46
N ALA A 79 -3.20 20.92 -11.75
CA ALA A 79 -2.06 21.78 -12.05
C ALA A 79 -0.72 21.01 -12.00
N PHE A 80 -0.58 20.04 -11.08
CA PHE A 80 0.58 19.16 -11.01
C PHE A 80 0.66 18.24 -12.23
N VAL A 81 -0.43 17.57 -12.62
CA VAL A 81 -0.47 16.69 -13.81
C VAL A 81 -0.16 17.48 -15.08
N ASP A 82 -0.77 18.65 -15.26
CA ASP A 82 -0.55 19.52 -16.42
C ASP A 82 0.91 20.00 -16.51
N GLY A 83 1.48 20.40 -15.38
CA GLY A 83 2.86 20.86 -15.29
C GLY A 83 3.90 19.76 -15.50
N THR A 84 3.69 18.61 -14.88
CA THR A 84 4.68 17.51 -14.86
C THR A 84 4.44 16.44 -15.90
N GLY A 85 3.17 16.28 -16.35
CA GLY A 85 2.73 15.13 -17.18
C GLY A 85 2.65 13.82 -16.41
N PHE A 86 2.90 13.81 -15.09
CA PHE A 86 2.87 12.62 -14.26
C PHE A 86 1.47 12.37 -13.71
N GLU A 87 0.93 11.20 -13.99
CA GLU A 87 -0.35 10.75 -13.48
C GLU A 87 -0.18 9.42 -12.73
N TYR A 88 -0.45 9.40 -11.41
CA TYR A 88 -0.14 8.25 -10.56
C TYR A 88 -0.83 6.96 -11.03
N THR A 89 -2.05 7.03 -11.55
CA THR A 89 -2.78 5.85 -12.05
C THR A 89 -2.11 5.18 -13.24
N ARG A 90 -1.37 5.96 -14.04
CA ARG A 90 -0.68 5.50 -15.26
C ARG A 90 0.82 5.29 -15.05
N ASP A 91 1.47 6.22 -14.34
CA ASP A 91 2.92 6.36 -14.34
C ASP A 91 3.61 5.83 -13.08
N LEU A 92 2.86 5.65 -11.97
CA LEU A 92 3.39 5.08 -10.73
C LEU A 92 3.32 3.55 -10.77
N ASP A 93 4.45 2.87 -10.58
CA ASP A 93 4.50 1.40 -10.53
C ASP A 93 4.42 0.87 -9.11
N SER A 94 5.13 1.48 -8.17
CA SER A 94 5.00 1.15 -6.75
C SER A 94 5.40 2.34 -5.88
N VAL A 95 4.89 2.36 -4.65
CA VAL A 95 5.30 3.30 -3.63
C VAL A 95 5.48 2.58 -2.31
N ILE A 96 6.53 2.93 -1.57
CA ILE A 96 6.65 2.63 -0.16
C ILE A 96 6.72 3.93 0.62
N PHE A 97 5.94 4.01 1.66
CA PHE A 97 5.83 5.14 2.57
C PHE A 97 6.27 4.72 3.96
N ALA A 98 7.02 5.58 4.65
CA ALA A 98 7.35 5.41 6.05
C ALA A 98 7.04 6.68 6.83
N SER A 99 6.42 6.52 7.99
CA SER A 99 6.24 7.59 8.98
C SER A 99 7.22 7.40 10.12
N SER A 100 7.96 8.45 10.47
CA SER A 100 8.85 8.49 11.61
C SER A 100 8.66 9.79 12.40
N PRO A 101 9.19 9.92 13.62
CA PRO A 101 9.16 11.19 14.36
C PRO A 101 9.82 12.36 13.62
N ARG A 102 10.71 12.08 12.66
CA ARG A 102 11.44 13.10 11.88
C ARG A 102 10.69 13.56 10.64
N GLY A 103 9.64 12.84 10.20
CA GLY A 103 8.87 13.18 9.02
C GLY A 103 8.28 11.98 8.30
N ARG A 104 7.86 12.22 7.09
CA ARG A 104 7.26 11.24 6.18
C ARG A 104 8.18 11.02 5.01
N PHE A 105 8.51 9.77 4.71
CA PHE A 105 9.49 9.36 3.71
C PHE A 105 8.82 8.48 2.67
N PHE A 106 9.14 8.69 1.40
CA PHE A 106 8.55 7.97 0.29
C PHE A 106 9.65 7.53 -0.68
N LEU A 107 9.54 6.29 -1.14
CA LEU A 107 10.26 5.82 -2.32
C LEU A 107 9.21 5.44 -3.36
N ALA A 108 9.19 6.15 -4.47
CA ALA A 108 8.22 5.96 -5.54
C ALA A 108 8.94 5.46 -6.79
N ARG A 109 8.54 4.30 -7.30
CA ARG A 109 9.01 3.76 -8.58
C ARG A 109 7.98 4.05 -9.66
N GLY A 110 8.46 4.55 -10.80
CA GLY A 110 7.55 4.92 -11.88
C GLY A 110 8.26 5.62 -13.04
N ARG A 111 7.48 6.22 -13.92
CA ARG A 111 7.97 6.96 -15.08
C ARG A 111 7.97 8.45 -14.82
N PHE A 112 9.12 9.00 -14.54
CA PHE A 112 9.29 10.41 -14.19
C PHE A 112 9.97 11.19 -15.30
N ASP A 113 9.41 12.34 -15.67
CA ASP A 113 10.10 13.38 -16.42
C ASP A 113 10.76 14.34 -15.44
N TRP A 114 12.03 14.09 -15.13
CA TRP A 114 12.79 14.84 -14.14
C TRP A 114 12.95 16.32 -14.50
N GLY A 115 12.99 16.63 -15.80
CA GLY A 115 13.05 18.01 -16.28
C GLY A 115 11.77 18.76 -15.93
N ARG A 116 10.62 18.23 -16.33
CA ARG A 116 9.30 18.82 -16.05
C ARG A 116 9.01 18.92 -14.55
N LEU A 117 9.40 17.89 -13.77
CA LEU A 117 9.27 17.92 -12.30
C LEU A 117 10.09 19.06 -11.69
N SER A 118 11.34 19.25 -12.14
CA SER A 118 12.20 20.33 -11.65
C SER A 118 11.66 21.71 -12.05
N ASP A 119 11.15 21.85 -13.27
CA ASP A 119 10.57 23.10 -13.75
C ASP A 119 9.28 23.45 -13.00
N TYR A 120 8.45 22.45 -12.72
CA TYR A 120 7.24 22.61 -11.91
C TYR A 120 7.59 23.13 -10.50
N VAL A 121 8.58 22.55 -9.83
CA VAL A 121 9.01 23.01 -8.50
C VAL A 121 9.52 24.44 -8.55
N ARG A 122 10.35 24.80 -9.53
CA ARG A 122 10.85 26.18 -9.71
C ARG A 122 9.70 27.16 -9.96
N SER A 123 8.70 26.79 -10.75
CA SER A 123 7.53 27.64 -11.02
C SER A 123 6.67 27.91 -9.78
N ARG A 124 6.78 27.04 -8.75
CA ARG A 124 6.12 27.18 -7.45
C ARG A 124 7.00 27.82 -6.37
N GLY A 125 8.12 28.43 -6.76
CA GLY A 125 9.03 29.09 -5.82
C GLY A 125 10.04 28.16 -5.12
N GLY A 126 10.05 26.87 -5.47
CA GLY A 126 11.02 25.93 -4.95
C GLY A 126 12.41 26.06 -5.63
N VAL A 127 13.39 25.40 -5.05
CA VAL A 127 14.78 25.45 -5.48
C VAL A 127 15.27 24.05 -5.85
N CYS A 128 15.91 23.92 -7.00
CA CYS A 128 16.57 22.68 -7.42
C CYS A 128 18.07 22.93 -7.65
N HIS A 129 18.92 22.19 -6.94
CA HIS A 129 20.35 22.10 -7.19
C HIS A 129 20.66 20.76 -7.84
N ASN A 130 21.10 20.79 -9.10
CA ASN A 130 21.21 19.61 -9.93
C ASN A 130 19.85 18.89 -9.98
N THR A 131 19.81 17.67 -9.44
CA THR A 131 18.58 16.81 -9.39
C THR A 131 17.89 16.83 -8.04
N PHE A 132 18.46 17.47 -7.01
CA PHE A 132 17.85 17.60 -5.68
C PHE A 132 16.98 18.84 -5.66
N CYS A 133 15.68 18.64 -5.47
CA CYS A 133 14.68 19.71 -5.41
C CYS A 133 14.05 19.81 -4.04
N ARG A 134 13.74 21.03 -3.61
CA ARG A 134 13.05 21.32 -2.35
C ARG A 134 12.06 22.47 -2.55
N THR A 135 10.98 22.42 -1.81
CA THR A 135 9.93 23.45 -1.79
C THR A 135 9.24 23.47 -0.43
N GLU A 136 8.63 24.59 -0.10
CA GLU A 136 7.77 24.67 1.08
C GLU A 136 6.54 23.76 0.90
N GLY A 137 6.14 23.08 1.97
CA GLY A 137 4.93 22.31 2.03
C GLY A 137 3.70 23.17 2.38
N SER A 138 2.58 22.53 2.63
CA SER A 138 1.32 23.19 3.01
C SER A 138 1.35 23.89 4.38
N ARG A 139 2.42 23.72 5.15
CA ARG A 139 2.66 24.37 6.45
C ARG A 139 4.12 24.81 6.53
N PRO A 140 4.44 25.91 7.26
CA PRO A 140 5.80 26.42 7.37
C PRO A 140 6.82 25.45 7.99
N ASP A 141 6.34 24.52 8.82
CA ASP A 141 7.12 23.45 9.45
C ASP A 141 7.28 22.19 8.59
N ARG A 142 6.82 22.21 7.34
CA ARG A 142 6.90 21.08 6.42
C ARG A 142 7.61 21.49 5.13
N GLN A 143 8.81 20.98 4.98
CA GLN A 143 9.57 21.09 3.74
C GLN A 143 9.39 19.81 2.93
N VAL A 144 9.21 19.95 1.63
CA VAL A 144 9.19 18.83 0.69
C VAL A 144 10.52 18.81 -0.03
N SER A 145 11.23 17.69 0.05
CA SER A 145 12.46 17.48 -0.70
C SER A 145 12.36 16.18 -1.51
N TYR A 146 12.95 16.16 -2.71
CA TYR A 146 13.01 14.95 -3.52
C TYR A 146 14.21 14.96 -4.47
N PHE A 147 14.59 13.76 -4.92
CA PHE A 147 15.61 13.57 -5.97
C PHE A 147 15.50 12.18 -6.59
N PRO A 148 16.05 11.96 -7.80
CA PRO A 148 16.17 10.63 -8.40
C PRO A 148 17.26 9.81 -7.68
N LEU A 149 16.88 8.69 -7.06
CA LEU A 149 17.82 7.64 -6.63
C LEU A 149 18.32 6.81 -7.80
N GLU A 150 17.39 6.51 -8.73
CA GLU A 150 17.59 5.80 -9.97
C GLU A 150 16.74 6.49 -11.05
N ARG A 151 16.90 6.10 -12.32
CA ARG A 151 16.12 6.71 -13.41
C ARG A 151 14.60 6.63 -13.19
N ASP A 152 14.14 5.55 -12.59
CA ASP A 152 12.74 5.22 -12.34
C ASP A 152 12.37 5.20 -10.85
N LEU A 153 13.28 5.64 -9.97
CA LEU A 153 13.07 5.63 -8.52
C LEU A 153 13.31 7.01 -7.92
N MET A 154 12.25 7.59 -7.37
CA MET A 154 12.24 8.85 -6.64
C MET A 154 12.38 8.60 -5.14
N ALA A 155 13.27 9.33 -4.48
CA ALA A 155 13.25 9.56 -3.05
C ALA A 155 12.56 10.88 -2.76
N LEU A 156 11.59 10.88 -1.83
CA LEU A 156 10.86 12.08 -1.43
C LEU A 156 10.68 12.07 0.09
N ALA A 157 10.81 13.23 0.72
CA ALA A 157 10.51 13.42 2.13
C ALA A 157 9.67 14.68 2.36
N VAL A 158 8.81 14.61 3.38
CA VAL A 158 8.09 15.74 3.96
C VAL A 158 8.50 15.82 5.42
N SER A 159 9.29 16.82 5.78
CA SER A 159 9.97 16.94 7.08
C SER A 159 10.22 18.41 7.39
N PRO A 160 10.44 18.81 8.65
CA PRO A 160 11.00 20.12 8.95
C PRO A 160 12.41 20.33 8.37
N ASP A 161 13.17 19.24 8.16
CA ASP A 161 14.48 19.27 7.51
C ASP A 161 14.34 19.25 5.99
N GLU A 162 14.79 20.31 5.34
CA GLU A 162 14.75 20.46 3.88
C GLU A 162 15.65 19.47 3.11
N TRP A 163 16.54 18.74 3.82
CA TRP A 163 17.44 17.74 3.24
C TRP A 163 17.02 16.31 3.56
N ALA A 164 15.89 16.11 4.24
CA ALA A 164 15.46 14.80 4.75
C ALA A 164 15.41 13.70 3.70
N ALA A 165 15.06 14.00 2.44
CA ALA A 165 15.06 13.00 1.38
C ALA A 165 16.43 12.33 1.17
N SER A 166 17.54 13.02 1.49
CA SER A 166 18.90 12.48 1.33
C SER A 166 19.17 11.27 2.23
N GLU A 167 18.43 11.11 3.33
CA GLU A 167 18.56 9.94 4.21
C GLU A 167 18.24 8.63 3.50
N LEU A 168 17.38 8.68 2.49
CA LEU A 168 16.97 7.52 1.70
C LEU A 168 18.05 7.00 0.75
N GLN A 169 19.20 7.69 0.63
CA GLN A 169 20.36 7.22 -0.14
C GLN A 169 21.05 6.03 0.54
N VAL A 170 21.04 6.04 1.87
CA VAL A 170 21.79 5.06 2.67
C VAL A 170 20.90 3.85 2.93
N ARG A 171 21.42 2.66 2.64
CA ARG A 171 20.78 1.40 3.02
C ARG A 171 21.15 1.05 4.46
N LYS A 172 20.13 0.66 5.23
CA LYS A 172 20.28 0.22 6.63
C LYS A 172 19.58 -1.14 6.77
N PRO A 173 20.21 -2.16 7.36
CA PRO A 173 19.54 -3.42 7.60
C PRO A 173 18.23 -3.20 8.37
N GLN A 174 17.15 -3.83 7.91
CA GLN A 174 15.82 -3.78 8.52
C GLN A 174 15.34 -5.21 8.73
N GLU A 175 14.87 -5.52 9.92
CA GLU A 175 14.25 -6.81 10.25
C GLU A 175 12.74 -6.80 9.92
N ILE A 176 12.43 -6.47 8.66
CA ILE A 176 11.05 -6.42 8.16
C ILE A 176 10.92 -7.46 7.06
N ASP A 177 10.11 -8.48 7.32
CA ASP A 177 9.75 -9.47 6.32
C ASP A 177 8.57 -8.94 5.50
N ALA A 178 8.84 -8.56 4.25
CA ALA A 178 7.84 -7.98 3.37
C ALA A 178 6.81 -9.05 2.95
N PRO A 179 5.50 -8.83 3.18
CA PRO A 179 4.48 -9.74 2.70
C PRO A 179 4.46 -9.83 1.18
N LYS A 180 4.19 -11.02 0.62
CA LYS A 180 4.03 -11.20 -0.83
C LYS A 180 2.64 -10.80 -1.33
N LYS A 181 2.18 -9.62 -0.93
CA LYS A 181 0.88 -9.04 -1.31
C LYS A 181 1.09 -7.69 -1.99
N PRO A 182 0.26 -7.31 -2.96
CA PRO A 182 0.44 -6.05 -3.69
C PRO A 182 0.21 -4.80 -2.83
N VAL A 183 -0.52 -4.93 -1.73
CA VAL A 183 -0.68 -3.85 -0.74
C VAL A 183 -0.46 -4.43 0.63
N TRP A 184 0.38 -3.76 1.42
CA TRP A 184 0.54 -4.08 2.82
C TRP A 184 0.92 -2.84 3.64
N ALA A 185 0.60 -2.90 4.93
CA ALA A 185 0.94 -1.85 5.88
C ALA A 185 1.35 -2.47 7.21
N ILE A 186 2.42 -1.97 7.80
CA ILE A 186 2.90 -2.34 9.13
C ILE A 186 2.78 -1.13 10.02
N PHE A 187 2.18 -1.31 11.20
CA PHE A 187 2.05 -0.30 12.24
C PHE A 187 2.63 -0.84 13.55
N THR A 188 3.42 -0.03 14.22
CA THR A 188 3.87 -0.32 15.59
C THR A 188 2.85 0.19 16.61
N ALA A 189 2.95 -0.26 17.87
CA ALA A 189 2.12 0.25 18.96
C ALA A 189 2.18 1.80 19.06
N ALA A 190 3.34 2.41 18.79
CA ALA A 190 3.49 3.86 18.80
C ALA A 190 2.65 4.56 17.73
N ALA A 191 2.55 3.98 16.52
CA ALA A 191 1.70 4.52 15.46
C ALA A 191 0.21 4.39 15.83
N LEU A 192 -0.18 3.28 16.45
CA LEU A 192 -1.56 3.02 16.86
C LEU A 192 -2.01 3.93 18.01
N ALA A 193 -1.11 4.29 18.91
CA ALA A 193 -1.38 5.19 20.04
C ALA A 193 -1.50 6.67 19.61
N GLY A 194 -0.90 7.07 18.48
CA GLY A 194 -0.90 8.45 17.94
C GLY A 194 -2.21 8.83 17.22
N GLY A 195 -3.36 8.45 17.73
CA GLY A 195 -4.67 8.47 17.09
C GLY A 195 -5.15 9.79 16.46
N ASP A 196 -4.65 10.95 16.90
CA ASP A 196 -5.14 12.26 16.41
C ASP A 196 -4.67 12.59 14.98
N ASP A 197 -3.52 12.06 14.56
CA ASP A 197 -2.96 12.25 13.21
C ASP A 197 -3.48 11.23 12.18
N LEU A 198 -4.25 10.22 12.61
CA LEU A 198 -4.80 9.20 11.74
C LEU A 198 -6.11 9.66 11.08
N PRO A 199 -6.37 9.32 9.80
CA PRO A 199 -7.68 9.49 9.19
C PRO A 199 -8.79 8.80 10.02
N LYS A 200 -10.03 9.30 9.96
CA LYS A 200 -11.16 8.78 10.78
C LYS A 200 -11.32 7.25 10.71
N GLY A 201 -11.22 6.67 9.52
CA GLY A 201 -11.31 5.20 9.35
C GLY A 201 -10.14 4.44 9.99
N ALA A 202 -8.92 4.97 9.91
CA ALA A 202 -7.74 4.37 10.51
C ALA A 202 -7.77 4.45 12.06
N ARG A 203 -8.41 5.48 12.63
CA ARG A 203 -8.63 5.59 14.09
C ARG A 203 -9.51 4.48 14.64
N LEU A 204 -10.57 4.11 13.91
CA LEU A 204 -11.44 3.00 14.29
C LEU A 204 -10.66 1.68 14.30
N LEU A 205 -9.84 1.44 13.28
CA LEU A 205 -8.99 0.26 13.23
C LEU A 205 -7.96 0.27 14.37
N ALA A 206 -7.27 1.41 14.60
CA ALA A 206 -6.31 1.54 15.68
C ALA A 206 -6.94 1.24 17.06
N ALA A 207 -8.14 1.75 17.33
CA ALA A 207 -8.89 1.44 18.55
C ALA A 207 -9.29 -0.05 18.63
N ALA A 208 -9.67 -0.66 17.51
CA ALA A 208 -10.04 -2.08 17.48
C ALA A 208 -8.86 -3.01 17.80
N VAL A 209 -7.64 -2.63 17.37
CA VAL A 209 -6.41 -3.41 17.58
C VAL A 209 -5.55 -2.90 18.73
N GLU A 210 -6.12 -2.06 19.60
CA GLU A 210 -5.44 -1.56 20.81
C GLU A 210 -4.91 -2.72 21.66
N GLY A 211 -3.66 -2.61 22.09
CA GLY A 211 -2.96 -3.67 22.84
C GLY A 211 -2.11 -4.60 21.97
N ALA A 212 -2.16 -4.48 20.65
CA ALA A 212 -1.17 -5.11 19.79
C ALA A 212 0.15 -4.32 19.77
N ASP A 213 1.28 -5.02 19.78
CA ASP A 213 2.61 -4.39 19.66
C ASP A 213 2.92 -4.03 18.21
N ARG A 214 2.44 -4.84 17.27
CA ARG A 214 2.59 -4.63 15.83
C ARG A 214 1.34 -5.16 15.11
N VAL A 215 0.90 -4.42 14.12
CA VAL A 215 -0.19 -4.81 13.23
C VAL A 215 0.32 -4.80 11.80
N LEU A 216 0.15 -5.91 11.11
CA LEU A 216 0.33 -6.06 9.68
C LEU A 216 -1.07 -6.15 9.03
N LEU A 217 -1.33 -5.25 8.10
CA LEU A 217 -2.46 -5.33 7.19
C LEU A 217 -1.97 -5.72 5.81
N THR A 218 -2.73 -6.54 5.12
CA THR A 218 -2.46 -6.90 3.73
C THR A 218 -3.72 -6.79 2.90
N ALA A 219 -3.59 -6.47 1.62
CA ALA A 219 -4.69 -6.60 0.66
C ALA A 219 -4.17 -7.18 -0.65
N GLY A 220 -4.94 -8.06 -1.26
CA GLY A 220 -4.56 -8.67 -2.51
C GLY A 220 -5.71 -9.41 -3.19
N PRO A 221 -5.54 -9.74 -4.49
CA PRO A 221 -6.55 -10.48 -5.25
C PRO A 221 -6.91 -11.80 -4.56
N ALA A 222 -8.21 -12.09 -4.55
CA ALA A 222 -8.80 -13.34 -4.08
C ALA A 222 -9.91 -13.77 -5.04
N PRO A 223 -10.36 -15.04 -5.00
CA PRO A 223 -11.49 -15.47 -5.79
C PRO A 223 -12.74 -14.61 -5.51
N GLY A 224 -13.25 -13.93 -6.55
CA GLY A 224 -14.44 -13.08 -6.43
C GLY A 224 -14.18 -11.63 -5.97
N GLY A 225 -12.93 -11.22 -5.78
CA GLY A 225 -12.62 -9.83 -5.40
C GLY A 225 -11.23 -9.63 -4.80
N VAL A 226 -11.19 -9.05 -3.63
CA VAL A 226 -9.97 -8.77 -2.84
C VAL A 226 -10.14 -9.37 -1.45
N GLU A 227 -9.08 -9.86 -0.87
CA GLU A 227 -9.02 -10.23 0.54
C GLU A 227 -8.15 -9.21 1.28
N ILE A 228 -8.70 -8.68 2.37
CA ILE A 228 -7.94 -7.90 3.36
C ILE A 228 -7.56 -8.86 4.48
N GLY A 229 -6.26 -8.91 4.81
CA GLY A 229 -5.71 -9.71 5.90
C GLY A 229 -5.22 -8.83 7.04
N LEU A 230 -5.34 -9.34 8.26
CA LEU A 230 -4.79 -8.79 9.50
C LEU A 230 -3.88 -9.83 10.13
N ASP A 231 -2.72 -9.40 10.63
CA ASP A 231 -1.89 -10.14 11.58
C ASP A 231 -1.48 -9.17 12.68
N ALA A 232 -2.04 -9.34 13.86
CA ALA A 232 -1.77 -8.52 15.03
C ALA A 232 -0.93 -9.31 16.04
N ALA A 233 0.33 -8.91 16.23
CA ALA A 233 1.24 -9.50 17.20
C ALA A 233 1.01 -8.85 18.57
N CYS A 234 0.79 -9.67 19.60
CA CYS A 234 0.55 -9.29 20.99
C CYS A 234 1.69 -9.78 21.88
N ARG A 235 1.79 -9.21 23.09
CA ARG A 235 2.84 -9.57 24.07
C ARG A 235 2.70 -10.97 24.66
N SER A 236 1.49 -11.51 24.69
CA SER A 236 1.18 -12.81 25.30
C SER A 236 -0.02 -13.46 24.63
N ASP A 237 -0.17 -14.77 24.84
CA ASP A 237 -1.33 -15.53 24.37
C ASP A 237 -2.64 -15.01 24.99
N SER A 238 -2.61 -14.53 26.25
CA SER A 238 -3.80 -13.93 26.87
C SER A 238 -4.19 -12.62 26.21
N SER A 239 -3.24 -11.74 25.90
CA SER A 239 -3.52 -10.49 25.18
C SER A 239 -4.05 -10.77 23.77
N ALA A 240 -3.56 -11.81 23.12
CA ALA A 240 -4.06 -12.25 21.81
C ALA A 240 -5.49 -12.80 21.91
N ALA A 241 -5.79 -13.59 22.96
CA ALA A 241 -7.16 -14.08 23.19
C ALA A 241 -8.14 -12.92 23.42
N ASP A 242 -7.78 -11.94 24.25
CA ASP A 242 -8.61 -10.77 24.52
C ASP A 242 -8.84 -9.93 23.27
N LEU A 243 -7.81 -9.73 22.45
CA LEU A 243 -7.91 -9.03 21.16
C LEU A 243 -8.82 -9.76 20.18
N LYS A 244 -8.63 -11.07 20.02
CA LYS A 244 -9.47 -11.91 19.14
C LYS A 244 -10.94 -11.84 19.57
N ASP A 245 -11.22 -11.95 20.89
CA ASP A 245 -12.59 -11.91 21.42
C ASP A 245 -13.22 -10.52 21.21
N ARG A 246 -12.47 -9.44 21.39
CA ARG A 246 -12.92 -8.08 21.10
C ARG A 246 -13.28 -7.89 19.63
N LEU A 247 -12.41 -8.29 18.71
CA LEU A 247 -12.66 -8.20 17.28
C LEU A 247 -13.88 -9.04 16.86
N SER A 248 -14.01 -10.24 17.40
CA SER A 248 -15.17 -11.11 17.15
C SER A 248 -16.47 -10.50 17.66
N LYS A 249 -16.46 -9.88 18.86
CA LYS A 249 -17.62 -9.19 19.42
C LYS A 249 -18.03 -7.96 18.60
N LEU A 250 -17.05 -7.19 18.09
CA LEU A 250 -17.35 -6.05 17.21
C LEU A 250 -18.04 -6.51 15.92
N THR A 251 -17.54 -7.57 15.28
CA THR A 251 -18.18 -8.17 14.10
C THR A 251 -19.58 -8.69 14.42
N ALA A 252 -19.77 -9.37 15.56
CA ALA A 252 -21.08 -9.84 15.98
C ALA A 252 -22.06 -8.68 16.22
N LEU A 253 -21.60 -7.59 16.84
CA LEU A 253 -22.41 -6.38 17.06
C LEU A 253 -22.85 -5.72 15.76
N VAL A 254 -21.96 -5.61 14.76
CA VAL A 254 -22.33 -5.11 13.43
C VAL A 254 -23.41 -5.97 12.80
N ASN A 255 -23.26 -7.30 12.86
CA ASN A 255 -24.26 -8.24 12.36
C ASN A 255 -25.63 -8.10 13.08
N GLU A 256 -25.63 -7.87 14.38
CA GLU A 256 -26.84 -7.69 15.17
C GLU A 256 -27.54 -6.37 14.84
N LEU A 257 -26.79 -5.28 14.72
CA LEU A 257 -27.32 -3.97 14.28
C LEU A 257 -28.00 -4.06 12.93
N LEU A 258 -27.34 -4.67 11.93
CA LEU A 258 -27.91 -4.85 10.60
C LEU A 258 -29.23 -5.62 10.64
N ARG A 259 -29.27 -6.72 11.42
CA ARG A 259 -30.50 -7.51 11.58
C ARG A 259 -31.62 -6.74 12.27
N SER A 260 -31.31 -5.93 13.29
CA SER A 260 -32.30 -5.12 14.01
C SER A 260 -32.91 -4.03 13.13
N GLU A 261 -32.17 -3.54 12.14
CA GLU A 261 -32.64 -2.56 11.14
C GLU A 261 -33.32 -3.24 9.94
N GLY A 262 -33.48 -4.56 9.95
CA GLY A 262 -34.07 -5.32 8.86
C GLY A 262 -33.16 -5.46 7.63
N HIS A 263 -31.88 -5.12 7.77
CA HIS A 263 -30.89 -5.24 6.72
C HIS A 263 -30.10 -6.57 6.86
N GLN A 264 -29.78 -7.19 5.73
CA GLN A 264 -28.78 -8.26 5.68
C GLN A 264 -27.42 -7.64 5.33
N PRO A 265 -26.29 -8.22 5.85
CA PRO A 265 -24.96 -7.79 5.40
C PRO A 265 -24.86 -7.85 3.88
N ASP A 266 -24.65 -6.72 3.26
CA ASP A 266 -24.51 -6.62 1.80
C ASP A 266 -23.04 -6.57 1.43
N SER A 267 -22.60 -7.53 0.61
CA SER A 267 -21.23 -7.56 0.12
C SER A 267 -20.87 -6.38 -0.79
N SER A 268 -21.85 -5.55 -1.16
CA SER A 268 -21.66 -4.35 -1.97
C SER A 268 -21.40 -3.09 -1.15
N ASP A 269 -21.45 -3.16 0.18
CA ASP A 269 -21.19 -2.03 1.05
C ASP A 269 -20.20 -2.35 2.19
N LEU A 270 -19.81 -1.33 2.94
CA LEU A 270 -18.88 -1.44 4.05
C LEU A 270 -19.41 -2.34 5.18
N SER A 271 -20.74 -2.40 5.37
CA SER A 271 -21.37 -3.20 6.41
C SER A 271 -21.15 -4.71 6.18
N GLY A 272 -21.23 -5.15 4.92
CA GLY A 272 -20.94 -6.54 4.55
C GLY A 272 -19.49 -6.92 4.78
N ILE A 273 -18.54 -6.01 4.52
CA ILE A 273 -17.11 -6.25 4.80
C ILE A 273 -16.91 -6.39 6.31
N LEU A 274 -17.39 -5.44 7.11
CA LEU A 274 -17.23 -5.47 8.56
C LEU A 274 -17.91 -6.68 9.21
N ALA A 275 -19.09 -7.06 8.70
CA ALA A 275 -19.84 -8.24 9.15
C ALA A 275 -19.17 -9.56 8.74
N GLY A 276 -18.37 -9.58 7.67
CA GLY A 276 -17.70 -10.76 7.13
C GLY A 276 -16.35 -11.10 7.75
N GLY A 277 -15.90 -10.33 8.77
CA GLY A 277 -14.62 -10.55 9.42
C GLY A 277 -14.53 -11.89 10.15
N ALA A 278 -13.47 -12.65 9.90
CA ALA A 278 -13.14 -13.90 10.59
C ALA A 278 -11.79 -13.75 11.31
N PHE A 279 -11.71 -14.21 12.59
CA PHE A 279 -10.53 -14.06 13.43
C PHE A 279 -10.14 -15.37 14.10
N GLU A 280 -8.84 -15.66 14.08
CA GLU A 280 -8.23 -16.83 14.70
C GLU A 280 -7.02 -16.41 15.54
N GLN A 281 -6.85 -17.01 16.71
CA GLN A 281 -5.65 -16.87 17.50
C GLN A 281 -4.63 -17.95 17.11
N LYS A 282 -3.37 -17.52 16.89
CA LYS A 282 -2.21 -18.39 16.63
C LYS A 282 -1.07 -18.01 17.57
N GLY A 283 -1.04 -18.62 18.77
CA GLY A 283 -0.11 -18.23 19.83
C GLY A 283 -0.35 -16.77 20.24
N THR A 284 0.70 -15.96 20.19
CA THR A 284 0.65 -14.53 20.47
C THR A 284 0.10 -13.67 19.32
N HIS A 285 -0.33 -14.26 18.22
CA HIS A 285 -0.87 -13.56 17.06
C HIS A 285 -2.38 -13.70 16.93
N VAL A 286 -3.04 -12.65 16.48
CA VAL A 286 -4.43 -12.69 16.01
C VAL A 286 -4.42 -12.49 14.51
N VAL A 287 -4.84 -13.51 13.77
CA VAL A 287 -4.97 -13.46 12.31
C VAL A 287 -6.44 -13.23 11.97
N GLY A 288 -6.69 -12.27 11.09
CA GLY A 288 -8.03 -11.95 10.62
C GLY A 288 -8.09 -11.83 9.11
N SER A 289 -9.28 -12.02 8.55
CA SER A 289 -9.53 -11.79 7.13
C SER A 289 -10.92 -11.22 6.91
N TRP A 290 -11.03 -10.37 5.88
CA TRP A 290 -12.27 -9.79 5.37
C TRP A 290 -12.32 -9.98 3.86
N PRO A 291 -13.31 -10.71 3.34
CA PRO A 291 -13.56 -10.78 1.91
C PRO A 291 -14.19 -9.46 1.44
N VAL A 292 -13.64 -8.89 0.38
CA VAL A 292 -14.15 -7.69 -0.29
C VAL A 292 -14.62 -8.08 -1.68
N SER A 293 -15.91 -7.98 -1.96
CA SER A 293 -16.46 -8.38 -3.24
C SER A 293 -16.00 -7.44 -4.37
N LYS A 294 -15.96 -7.97 -5.59
CA LYS A 294 -15.70 -7.16 -6.78
C LYS A 294 -16.77 -6.07 -6.95
N HIS A 295 -18.02 -6.36 -6.61
CA HIS A 295 -19.12 -5.42 -6.69
C HIS A 295 -18.92 -4.21 -5.75
N PHE A 296 -18.41 -4.44 -4.53
CA PHE A 296 -18.04 -3.34 -3.63
C PHE A 296 -16.94 -2.45 -4.24
N LEU A 297 -15.91 -3.04 -4.84
CA LEU A 297 -14.86 -2.28 -5.51
C LEU A 297 -15.40 -1.46 -6.69
N GLU A 298 -16.35 -2.01 -7.43
CA GLU A 298 -17.04 -1.33 -8.53
C GLU A 298 -17.99 -0.22 -8.02
N SER A 299 -18.65 -0.42 -6.86
CA SER A 299 -19.53 0.60 -6.26
C SER A 299 -18.73 1.80 -5.76
N ILE A 300 -17.55 1.59 -5.15
CA ILE A 300 -16.66 2.69 -4.77
C ILE A 300 -16.16 3.45 -6.01
N ALA A 301 -15.86 2.74 -7.10
CA ALA A 301 -15.46 3.34 -8.36
C ALA A 301 -16.60 4.13 -9.03
N GLY A 302 -17.85 3.71 -8.82
CA GLY A 302 -19.04 4.29 -9.42
C GLY A 302 -19.73 5.38 -8.58
N VAL A 303 -19.42 5.47 -7.27
CA VAL A 303 -19.96 6.54 -6.39
C VAL A 303 -19.32 7.91 -6.67
N GLY A 304 -18.33 7.94 -7.56
CA GLY A 304 -17.81 9.16 -8.15
C GLY A 304 -18.54 9.59 -9.43
N LEU A 305 -19.80 9.20 -9.61
CA LEU A 305 -20.65 9.64 -10.73
C LEU A 305 -21.70 10.65 -10.23
#